data_84939fd4c4117273207eafdb2571d0cd
#
_entry.id   84939fd4c4117273207eafdb2571d0cd
#
_cell.length_a   1.000
_cell.length_b   1.000
_cell.length_c   1.000
_cell.angle_alpha   90.00
_cell.angle_beta   90.00
_cell.angle_gamma   90.00
#
_symmetry.space_group_name_H-M   'P 1'
#
loop_
_entity.id
_entity.type
_entity.pdbx_description
1 polymer ?
#
loop_
_entity_poly.entity_id
_entity_poly.type
_entity_poly.pdbx_seq_one_letter_code
_entity_poly.pdbx_strand_id
1 'polypeptide(L)'
;MKFREIDNMRIDIITVLPEMLEGFVHESILARAQKKGLAEIHLHNLRDYTKDKWRRVDDYPYGGFAGMVMQIEPIDRCISALKAERDYDEVIFTTPDGEQFDQHVANDLSLKQNLIILCGHYKGIDQRVRDHLITRE
;
A
#
# COMPACT_ATOMS: atom_id res chain seq x y z
N MET A 1 14.68 32.84 7.44
CA MET A 1 14.40 31.81 6.46
C MET A 1 13.78 30.62 7.15
N LYS A 2 12.50 30.46 7.02
CA LYS A 2 11.86 29.22 7.50
C LYS A 2 12.35 28.13 6.54
N PHE A 3 13.21 27.23 7.04
CA PHE A 3 13.30 25.94 6.40
C PHE A 3 11.86 25.43 6.32
N ARG A 4 11.38 25.13 5.13
CA ARG A 4 10.26 24.22 5.02
C ARG A 4 10.63 23.07 5.93
N GLU A 5 9.83 22.88 6.98
CA GLU A 5 9.82 21.58 7.60
C GLU A 5 9.71 20.64 6.42
N ILE A 6 10.72 19.80 6.24
CA ILE A 6 10.66 18.74 5.25
C ILE A 6 9.50 17.92 5.76
N ASP A 7 8.36 18.15 5.14
CA ASP A 7 7.14 17.47 5.53
C ASP A 7 7.45 15.99 5.47
N ASN A 8 7.31 15.31 6.60
CA ASN A 8 7.52 13.88 6.71
C ASN A 8 6.82 13.19 5.56
N MET A 9 7.55 12.37 4.83
CA MET A 9 6.92 11.46 3.93
C MET A 9 6.14 10.43 4.76
N ARG A 10 4.87 10.28 4.48
CA ARG A 10 4.05 9.23 5.08
C ARG A 10 3.80 8.12 4.06
N ILE A 11 4.08 6.90 4.47
CA ILE A 11 3.83 5.71 3.66
C ILE A 11 2.91 4.78 4.44
N ASP A 12 1.74 4.52 3.89
CA ASP A 12 0.79 3.55 4.41
C ASP A 12 0.86 2.29 3.54
N ILE A 13 1.25 1.18 4.13
CA ILE A 13 1.40 -0.10 3.44
C ILE A 13 0.22 -0.98 3.82
N ILE A 14 -0.56 -1.39 2.82
CA ILE A 14 -1.68 -2.31 2.98
C ILE A 14 -1.21 -3.70 2.59
N THR A 15 -1.33 -4.65 3.50
CA THR A 15 -0.88 -6.02 3.29
C THR A 15 -1.78 -7.01 4.03
N VAL A 16 -1.81 -8.25 3.57
CA VAL A 16 -2.49 -9.35 4.28
C VAL A 16 -1.59 -10.02 5.33
N LEU A 17 -0.29 -9.70 5.33
CA LEU A 17 0.72 -10.28 6.21
C LEU A 17 1.61 -9.19 6.82
N PRO A 18 1.05 -8.28 7.66
CA PRO A 18 1.82 -7.18 8.21
C PRO A 18 3.00 -7.64 9.07
N GLU A 19 2.91 -8.79 9.72
CA GLU A 19 3.98 -9.35 10.53
C GLU A 19 5.25 -9.64 9.74
N MET A 20 5.16 -9.90 8.45
CA MET A 20 6.33 -10.10 7.59
C MET A 20 7.12 -8.82 7.34
N LEU A 21 6.47 -7.67 7.47
CA LEU A 21 7.09 -6.36 7.25
C LEU A 21 7.51 -5.66 8.54
N GLU A 22 7.04 -6.10 9.69
CA GLU A 22 7.32 -5.46 10.98
C GLU A 22 8.82 -5.32 11.24
N GLY A 23 9.57 -6.39 11.12
CA GLY A 23 11.02 -6.34 11.31
C GLY A 23 11.70 -5.43 10.31
N PHE A 24 11.29 -5.50 9.05
CA PHE A 24 11.87 -4.71 7.96
C PHE A 24 11.70 -3.20 8.19
N VAL A 25 10.51 -2.74 8.56
CA VAL A 25 10.23 -1.31 8.71
C VAL A 25 10.83 -0.71 9.98
N HIS A 26 11.19 -1.54 10.97
CA HIS A 26 11.74 -1.09 12.25
C HIS A 26 13.25 -1.31 12.39
N GLU A 27 13.94 -1.62 11.30
CA GLU A 27 15.36 -1.92 11.29
C GLU A 27 16.16 -0.99 10.37
N SER A 28 17.44 -0.84 10.69
CA SER A 28 18.46 -0.22 9.83
C SER A 28 18.08 1.19 9.35
N ILE A 29 18.23 1.45 8.07
CA ILE A 29 18.00 2.78 7.47
C ILE A 29 16.56 3.25 7.61
N LEU A 30 15.58 2.35 7.54
CA LEU A 30 14.17 2.70 7.70
C LEU A 30 13.87 3.12 9.14
N ALA A 31 14.42 2.44 10.12
CA ALA A 31 14.32 2.83 11.54
C ALA A 31 14.94 4.20 11.77
N ARG A 32 16.10 4.47 11.17
CA ARG A 32 16.78 5.76 11.28
C ARG A 32 15.99 6.91 10.65
N ALA A 33 15.42 6.67 9.49
CA ALA A 33 14.60 7.69 8.80
C ALA A 33 13.37 8.06 9.64
N GLN A 34 12.69 7.08 10.22
CA GLN A 34 11.53 7.32 11.06
C GLN A 34 11.92 8.02 12.38
N LYS A 35 13.01 7.61 12.99
CA LYS A 35 13.52 8.22 14.22
C LYS A 35 13.93 9.68 14.03
N LYS A 36 14.46 10.01 12.87
CA LYS A 36 14.82 11.40 12.51
C LYS A 36 13.62 12.24 12.04
N GLY A 37 12.44 11.66 11.96
CA GLY A 37 11.24 12.34 11.50
C GLY A 37 11.21 12.61 10.00
N LEU A 38 11.99 11.90 9.20
CA LEU A 38 12.02 12.05 7.74
C LEU A 38 10.92 11.25 7.04
N ALA A 39 10.48 10.17 7.66
CA ALA A 39 9.43 9.31 7.15
C ALA A 39 8.63 8.68 8.28
N GLU A 40 7.37 8.42 8.02
CA GLU A 40 6.50 7.59 8.85
C GLU A 40 6.01 6.41 8.01
N ILE A 41 6.13 5.21 8.52
CA ILE A 41 5.65 4.01 7.83
C ILE A 41 4.62 3.33 8.72
N HIS A 42 3.41 3.19 8.19
CA HIS A 42 2.29 2.55 8.87
C HIS A 42 1.87 1.29 8.13
N LEU A 43 1.78 0.19 8.84
CA LEU A 43 1.31 -1.08 8.29
C LEU A 43 -0.17 -1.26 8.59
N HIS A 44 -0.93 -1.63 7.57
CA HIS A 44 -2.37 -1.89 7.69
C HIS A 44 -2.66 -3.33 7.29
N ASN A 45 -3.30 -4.06 8.18
CA ASN A 45 -3.76 -5.41 7.89
C ASN A 45 -5.07 -5.32 7.10
N LEU A 46 -5.05 -5.76 5.86
CA LEU A 46 -6.25 -5.73 5.01
C LEU A 46 -7.42 -6.52 5.62
N ARG A 47 -7.12 -7.54 6.42
CA ARG A 47 -8.15 -8.36 7.09
C ARG A 47 -8.96 -7.57 8.12
N ASP A 48 -8.46 -6.44 8.59
CA ASP A 48 -9.21 -5.57 9.50
C ASP A 48 -10.35 -4.81 8.80
N TYR A 49 -10.37 -4.81 7.47
CA TYR A 49 -11.34 -4.09 6.66
C TYR A 49 -12.36 -4.99 5.96
N THR A 50 -12.30 -6.29 6.18
CA THR A 50 -13.31 -7.22 5.66
C THR A 50 -14.49 -7.35 6.61
N LYS A 51 -15.67 -7.54 6.06
CA LYS A 51 -16.90 -7.89 6.82
C LYS A 51 -17.11 -9.39 6.92
N ASP A 52 -16.23 -10.17 6.30
CA ASP A 52 -16.32 -11.63 6.36
C ASP A 52 -16.06 -12.13 7.78
N LYS A 53 -16.88 -13.03 8.24
CA LYS A 53 -16.78 -13.61 9.60
C LYS A 53 -15.46 -14.37 9.81
N TRP A 54 -14.87 -14.90 8.75
CA TRP A 54 -13.57 -15.58 8.77
C TRP A 54 -12.40 -14.68 8.39
N ARG A 55 -12.66 -13.38 8.26
CA ARG A 55 -11.68 -12.36 7.88
C ARG A 55 -11.01 -12.65 6.53
N ARG A 56 -11.75 -13.24 5.61
CA ARG A 56 -11.26 -13.48 4.24
C ARG A 56 -11.24 -12.18 3.44
N VAL A 57 -10.21 -12.05 2.62
CA VAL A 57 -9.99 -10.89 1.74
C VAL A 57 -9.80 -11.31 0.28
N ASP A 58 -9.99 -12.59 0.00
CA ASP A 58 -9.78 -13.22 -1.29
C ASP A 58 -11.01 -13.99 -1.73
N ASP A 59 -11.13 -14.21 -3.03
CA ASP A 59 -12.22 -14.96 -3.64
C ASP A 59 -11.71 -15.67 -4.89
N TYR A 60 -12.53 -16.54 -5.46
CA TYR A 60 -12.23 -17.19 -6.72
C TYR A 60 -12.26 -16.16 -7.86
N PRO A 61 -11.36 -16.27 -8.85
CA PRO A 61 -11.38 -15.37 -10.00
C PRO A 61 -12.64 -15.61 -10.82
N TYR A 62 -13.12 -14.53 -11.43
CA TYR A 62 -14.24 -14.61 -12.37
C TYR A 62 -13.86 -15.53 -13.54
N GLY A 63 -14.72 -16.51 -13.83
CA GLY A 63 -14.47 -17.48 -14.91
C GLY A 63 -13.84 -18.80 -14.45
N GLY A 64 -13.63 -19.02 -13.16
CA GLY A 64 -13.24 -20.31 -12.59
C GLY A 64 -11.78 -20.72 -12.79
N PHE A 65 -10.88 -19.77 -12.96
CA PHE A 65 -9.45 -20.05 -13.02
C PHE A 65 -8.94 -20.53 -11.66
N ALA A 66 -7.88 -21.34 -11.66
CA ALA A 66 -7.26 -21.82 -10.43
C ALA A 66 -6.57 -20.69 -9.65
N GLY A 67 -6.71 -20.71 -8.33
CA GLY A 67 -6.11 -19.73 -7.42
C GLY A 67 -7.11 -18.69 -6.94
N MET A 68 -6.67 -17.87 -6.01
CA MET A 68 -7.50 -16.85 -5.35
C MET A 68 -7.07 -15.46 -5.80
N VAL A 69 -8.01 -14.53 -5.84
CA VAL A 69 -7.73 -13.11 -6.11
C VAL A 69 -8.19 -12.27 -4.92
N MET A 70 -7.52 -11.14 -4.69
CA MET A 70 -7.88 -10.20 -3.63
C MET A 70 -9.18 -9.48 -4.00
N GLN A 71 -10.09 -9.40 -3.03
CA GLN A 71 -11.38 -8.75 -3.19
C GLN A 71 -11.25 -7.22 -3.17
N ILE A 72 -12.11 -6.54 -3.95
CA ILE A 72 -12.15 -5.08 -3.96
C ILE A 72 -12.71 -4.47 -2.67
N GLU A 73 -13.71 -5.07 -2.05
CA GLU A 73 -14.41 -4.47 -0.92
C GLU A 73 -13.49 -4.13 0.27
N PRO A 74 -12.66 -5.04 0.79
CA PRO A 74 -11.73 -4.69 1.87
C PRO A 74 -10.70 -3.63 1.44
N ILE A 75 -10.20 -3.73 0.22
CA ILE A 75 -9.24 -2.78 -0.33
C ILE A 75 -9.84 -1.38 -0.41
N ASP A 76 -11.04 -1.28 -0.96
CA ASP A 76 -11.76 0.00 -1.06
C ASP A 76 -12.02 0.60 0.32
N ARG A 77 -12.45 -0.20 1.29
CA ARG A 77 -12.67 0.28 2.67
C ARG A 77 -11.38 0.79 3.30
N CYS A 78 -10.28 0.07 3.14
CA CYS A 78 -8.98 0.48 3.68
C CYS A 78 -8.50 1.79 3.06
N ILE A 79 -8.50 1.87 1.74
CA ILE A 79 -8.06 3.07 1.01
C ILE A 79 -8.97 4.26 1.34
N SER A 80 -10.27 4.05 1.38
CA SER A 80 -11.23 5.11 1.72
C SER A 80 -11.04 5.63 3.13
N ALA A 81 -10.77 4.76 4.10
CA ALA A 81 -10.49 5.15 5.48
C ALA A 81 -9.21 6.00 5.57
N LEU A 82 -8.16 5.63 4.83
CA LEU A 82 -6.93 6.41 4.79
C LEU A 82 -7.14 7.77 4.12
N LYS A 83 -7.85 7.81 3.00
CA LYS A 83 -8.14 9.04 2.28
C LYS A 83 -9.08 9.98 3.03
N ALA A 84 -9.87 9.48 3.96
CA ALA A 84 -10.70 10.31 4.83
C ALA A 84 -9.85 11.14 5.81
N GLU A 85 -8.64 10.70 6.13
CA GLU A 85 -7.76 11.38 7.08
C GLU A 85 -6.80 12.35 6.42
N ARG A 86 -6.40 12.10 5.17
CA ARG A 86 -5.43 12.94 4.42
C ARG A 86 -5.52 12.72 2.92
N ASP A 87 -4.95 13.66 2.17
CA ASP A 87 -4.81 13.53 0.72
C ASP A 87 -3.57 12.68 0.40
N TYR A 88 -3.71 11.74 -0.52
CA TYR A 88 -2.60 10.90 -0.99
C TYR A 88 -2.18 11.28 -2.40
N ASP A 89 -0.88 11.37 -2.61
CA ASP A 89 -0.30 11.71 -3.92
C ASP A 89 -0.36 10.54 -4.88
N GLU A 90 -0.15 9.32 -4.37
CA GLU A 90 -0.16 8.11 -5.17
C GLU A 90 -0.76 6.94 -4.37
N VAL A 91 -1.45 6.06 -5.08
CA VAL A 91 -1.84 4.72 -4.61
C VAL A 91 -1.16 3.71 -5.52
N ILE A 92 -0.14 3.04 -5.00
CA ILE A 92 0.76 2.17 -5.75
C ILE A 92 0.39 0.71 -5.50
N PHE A 93 0.21 -0.04 -6.57
CA PHE A 93 0.04 -1.49 -6.51
C PHE A 93 1.33 -2.18 -6.96
N THR A 94 1.90 -3.02 -6.10
CA THR A 94 3.09 -3.80 -6.44
C THR A 94 2.68 -5.04 -7.21
N THR A 95 3.13 -5.14 -8.45
CA THR A 95 2.76 -6.22 -9.35
C THR A 95 3.93 -6.54 -10.29
N PRO A 96 4.12 -7.82 -10.67
CA PRO A 96 5.21 -8.19 -11.58
C PRO A 96 5.13 -7.58 -12.96
N ASP A 97 3.93 -7.20 -13.41
CA ASP A 97 3.68 -6.60 -14.72
C ASP A 97 3.63 -5.08 -14.72
N GLY A 98 3.94 -4.46 -13.58
CA GLY A 98 4.02 -3.00 -13.46
C GLY A 98 5.31 -2.42 -14.05
N GLU A 99 5.44 -1.09 -13.95
CA GLU A 99 6.70 -0.45 -14.35
C GLU A 99 7.85 -0.90 -13.46
N GLN A 100 9.03 -1.01 -14.01
CA GLN A 100 10.20 -1.39 -13.22
C GLN A 100 10.55 -0.27 -12.24
N PHE A 101 10.74 -0.64 -10.98
CA PHE A 101 11.21 0.28 -9.96
C PHE A 101 12.71 0.53 -10.13
N ASP A 102 13.05 1.71 -10.57
CA ASP A 102 14.43 2.14 -10.77
C ASP A 102 14.72 3.45 -10.04
N GLN A 103 15.91 3.99 -10.18
CA GLN A 103 16.30 5.23 -9.52
C GLN A 103 15.44 6.42 -9.95
N HIS A 104 15.00 6.44 -11.20
CA HIS A 104 14.12 7.49 -11.72
C HIS A 104 12.76 7.49 -11.00
N VAL A 105 12.15 6.33 -10.86
CA VAL A 105 10.89 6.18 -10.11
C VAL A 105 11.09 6.53 -8.64
N ALA A 106 12.18 6.08 -8.03
CA ALA A 106 12.49 6.41 -6.64
C ALA A 106 12.64 7.92 -6.43
N ASN A 107 13.31 8.61 -7.34
CA ASN A 107 13.46 10.06 -7.28
C ASN A 107 12.13 10.78 -7.41
N ASP A 108 11.27 10.33 -8.33
CA ASP A 108 9.93 10.89 -8.50
C ASP A 108 9.08 10.72 -7.23
N LEU A 109 9.04 9.53 -6.69
CA LEU A 109 8.27 9.24 -5.46
C LEU A 109 8.84 9.96 -4.24
N SER A 110 10.14 10.22 -4.19
CA SER A 110 10.77 10.93 -3.08
C SER A 110 10.29 12.38 -2.92
N LEU A 111 9.68 12.94 -3.96
CA LEU A 111 9.11 14.28 -3.95
C LEU A 111 7.66 14.31 -3.45
N LYS A 112 7.05 13.15 -3.24
CA LYS A 112 5.67 13.03 -2.76
C LYS A 112 5.64 13.04 -1.22
N GLN A 113 4.51 13.43 -0.67
CA GLN A 113 4.31 13.51 0.79
C GLN A 113 3.61 12.28 1.36
N ASN A 114 2.56 11.83 0.71
CA ASN A 114 1.70 10.75 1.21
C ASN A 114 1.51 9.68 0.15
N LEU A 115 1.94 8.47 0.45
CA LEU A 115 1.85 7.33 -0.44
C LEU A 115 1.09 6.19 0.22
N ILE A 116 0.23 5.52 -0.55
CA ILE A 116 -0.32 4.21 -0.20
C ILE A 116 0.37 3.18 -1.08
N ILE A 117 0.87 2.11 -0.48
CA ILE A 117 1.41 0.96 -1.20
C ILE A 117 0.53 -0.24 -0.87
N LEU A 118 -0.13 -0.77 -1.88
CA LEU A 118 -0.90 -2.01 -1.78
C LEU A 118 -0.02 -3.16 -2.22
N CYS A 119 0.31 -4.05 -1.27
CA CYS A 119 1.10 -5.22 -1.55
C CYS A 119 0.24 -6.31 -2.17
N GLY A 120 0.63 -6.77 -3.36
CA GLY A 120 0.00 -7.90 -4.02
C GLY A 120 0.22 -9.19 -3.26
N HIS A 121 -0.76 -10.06 -3.31
CA HIS A 121 -0.70 -11.40 -2.78
C HIS A 121 -1.61 -12.29 -3.64
N TYR A 122 -1.51 -13.61 -3.47
CA TYR A 122 -2.26 -14.55 -4.30
C TYR A 122 -1.88 -14.44 -5.80
N LYS A 123 -2.75 -14.89 -6.68
CA LYS A 123 -2.52 -14.86 -8.15
C LYS A 123 -2.87 -13.54 -8.80
N GLY A 124 -3.54 -12.65 -8.07
CA GLY A 124 -3.95 -11.39 -8.63
C GLY A 124 -4.90 -10.64 -7.73
N ILE A 125 -5.51 -9.63 -8.31
CA ILE A 125 -6.38 -8.70 -7.64
C ILE A 125 -7.60 -8.48 -8.53
N ASP A 126 -8.75 -8.19 -7.92
CA ASP A 126 -9.95 -7.79 -8.67
C ASP A 126 -9.61 -6.61 -9.58
N GLN A 127 -9.87 -6.74 -10.87
CA GLN A 127 -9.49 -5.74 -11.87
C GLN A 127 -10.09 -4.36 -11.59
N ARG A 128 -11.24 -4.29 -10.91
CA ARG A 128 -11.85 -3.01 -10.51
C ARG A 128 -10.95 -2.20 -9.57
N VAL A 129 -10.10 -2.87 -8.78
CA VAL A 129 -9.10 -2.18 -7.95
C VAL A 129 -8.11 -1.44 -8.82
N ARG A 130 -7.58 -2.10 -9.86
CA ARG A 130 -6.64 -1.48 -10.81
C ARG A 130 -7.29 -0.33 -11.57
N ASP A 131 -8.52 -0.51 -11.99
CA ASP A 131 -9.23 0.47 -12.82
C ASP A 131 -9.62 1.74 -12.04
N HIS A 132 -9.93 1.63 -10.75
CA HIS A 132 -10.57 2.71 -10.00
C HIS A 132 -9.80 3.20 -8.77
N LEU A 133 -8.92 2.39 -8.18
CA LEU A 133 -8.29 2.71 -6.91
C LEU A 133 -6.79 2.95 -7.01
N ILE A 134 -6.14 2.42 -8.04
CA ILE A 134 -4.69 2.47 -8.21
C ILE A 134 -4.31 3.62 -9.15
N THR A 135 -3.31 4.39 -8.76
CA THR A 135 -2.77 5.47 -9.60
C THR A 135 -1.48 5.07 -10.29
N ARG A 136 -0.78 4.05 -9.77
CA ARG A 136 0.51 3.60 -10.29
C ARG A 136 0.73 2.11 -10.02
N GLU A 137 1.36 1.42 -10.96
CA GLU A 137 1.71 0.00 -10.83
C GLU A 137 3.20 -0.24 -11.03
#